data_be282801da7d2ad03baefde34523ed37
#
_entry.id   be282801da7d2ad03baefde34523ed37
#
_cell.length_a   1.000
_cell.length_b   1.000
_cell.length_c   1.000
_cell.angle_alpha   90.00
_cell.angle_beta   90.00
_cell.angle_gamma   90.00
#
_symmetry.space_group_name_H-M   'P 1'
#
loop_
_entity.id
_entity.type
_entity.pdbx_description
1 polymer ?
#
loop_
_entity_poly.entity_id
_entity_poly.type
_entity_poly.pdbx_seq_one_letter_code
_entity_poly.pdbx_strand_id
1 'polypeptide(L)'
;MLTDRRPAMLGGKHEVINITNVLIIGATGTLGSAARQTLLKETDAQLTLLARHANRLQATPGRERVVAGSVTDSATLDDAIAGQDFVFAALSGDLPTYAQAIVDAMKRQGVKRLAFISSMGIYGELPARLGGDGTVAPVLRPYRQAADSVEESGLDYTVIRPGWFTGGPVNYELTVKGKPFGGHDASVASIADLVKRLVVEPGFGVKESLGINTPGS
;
A
#
# COMPACT_ATOMS: atom_id res chain seq x y z
N MET A 1 -1.44 58.47 34.83
CA MET A 1 -2.18 57.20 34.70
C MET A 1 -2.09 56.78 33.26
N LEU A 2 -1.13 55.91 32.95
CA LEU A 2 -0.90 55.35 31.64
C LEU A 2 -1.45 53.90 31.66
N THR A 3 -2.50 53.64 30.88
CA THR A 3 -3.11 52.34 30.73
C THR A 3 -2.34 51.53 29.67
N ASP A 4 -1.58 50.57 30.13
CA ASP A 4 -0.92 49.53 29.31
C ASP A 4 -1.97 48.63 28.67
N ARG A 5 -2.21 48.76 27.38
CA ARG A 5 -2.98 47.82 26.57
C ARG A 5 -2.02 46.92 25.80
N ARG A 6 -1.72 45.78 26.39
CA ARG A 6 -1.07 44.67 25.64
C ARG A 6 -2.05 44.10 24.63
N PRO A 7 -1.65 43.89 23.36
CA PRO A 7 -2.48 43.19 22.41
C PRO A 7 -2.49 41.69 22.76
N ALA A 8 -3.69 41.09 22.78
CA ALA A 8 -3.89 39.68 22.95
C ALA A 8 -3.27 38.95 21.74
N MET A 9 -2.25 38.13 21.99
CA MET A 9 -1.69 37.19 21.00
C MET A 9 -2.68 36.08 20.80
N LEU A 10 -3.48 36.14 19.75
CA LEU A 10 -4.21 34.99 19.22
C LEU A 10 -3.21 34.03 18.55
N GLY A 11 -2.65 33.11 19.33
CA GLY A 11 -1.84 32.02 18.86
C GLY A 11 -2.71 30.96 18.20
N GLY A 12 -3.21 31.20 17.00
CA GLY A 12 -3.74 30.18 16.13
C GLY A 12 -2.59 29.31 15.65
N LYS A 13 -2.44 28.10 16.19
CA LYS A 13 -1.65 27.06 15.55
C LYS A 13 -2.34 26.78 14.21
N HIS A 14 -1.80 27.30 13.11
CA HIS A 14 -2.11 26.78 11.80
C HIS A 14 -1.53 25.38 11.77
N GLU A 15 -2.37 24.40 12.00
CA GLU A 15 -2.08 23.01 11.70
C GLU A 15 -1.89 22.96 10.19
N VAL A 16 -0.65 22.76 9.75
CA VAL A 16 -0.34 22.55 8.34
C VAL A 16 -0.92 21.18 8.03
N ILE A 17 -2.08 21.17 7.38
CA ILE A 17 -2.67 19.94 6.87
C ILE A 17 -1.75 19.48 5.74
N ASN A 18 -0.83 18.58 6.04
CA ASN A 18 -0.03 17.89 5.04
C ASN A 18 -0.95 16.91 4.31
N ILE A 19 -1.48 17.36 3.17
CA ILE A 19 -2.25 16.49 2.28
C ILE A 19 -1.27 15.48 1.69
N THR A 20 -1.47 14.19 1.98
CA THR A 20 -0.65 13.11 1.46
C THR A 20 -1.10 12.73 0.06
N ASN A 21 -0.16 12.72 -0.90
CA ASN A 21 -0.42 12.28 -2.27
C ASN A 21 -0.15 10.78 -2.38
N VAL A 22 -1.16 10.00 -2.74
CA VAL A 22 -1.11 8.54 -2.79
C VAL A 22 -1.37 8.04 -4.20
N LEU A 23 -0.39 7.32 -4.78
CA LEU A 23 -0.61 6.57 -6.01
C LEU A 23 -1.13 5.17 -5.69
N ILE A 24 -2.22 4.78 -6.32
CA ILE A 24 -2.75 3.42 -6.32
C ILE A 24 -2.52 2.78 -7.69
N ILE A 25 -1.58 1.84 -7.75
CA ILE A 25 -1.32 1.02 -8.95
C ILE A 25 -2.19 -0.23 -8.87
N GLY A 26 -3.00 -0.46 -9.91
CA GLY A 26 -4.03 -1.50 -9.90
C GLY A 26 -5.36 -1.03 -9.29
N ALA A 27 -5.70 0.24 -9.46
CA ALA A 27 -6.86 0.90 -8.86
C ALA A 27 -8.23 0.29 -9.22
N THR A 28 -8.33 -0.48 -10.32
CA THR A 28 -9.55 -1.20 -10.72
C THR A 28 -9.64 -2.63 -10.17
N GLY A 29 -8.58 -3.13 -9.51
CA GLY A 29 -8.57 -4.44 -8.87
C GLY A 29 -9.27 -4.44 -7.50
N THR A 30 -9.52 -5.61 -6.94
CA THR A 30 -10.21 -5.77 -5.65
C THR A 30 -9.56 -4.96 -4.53
N LEU A 31 -8.26 -5.12 -4.32
CA LEU A 31 -7.55 -4.41 -3.24
C LEU A 31 -7.33 -2.93 -3.55
N GLY A 32 -7.02 -2.59 -4.81
CA GLY A 32 -6.87 -1.19 -5.22
C GLY A 32 -8.16 -0.40 -5.06
N SER A 33 -9.29 -0.99 -5.44
CA SER A 33 -10.62 -0.38 -5.28
C SER A 33 -11.01 -0.22 -3.80
N ALA A 34 -10.73 -1.22 -2.97
CA ALA A 34 -11.02 -1.16 -1.53
C ALA A 34 -10.15 -0.10 -0.82
N ALA A 35 -8.85 -0.07 -1.10
CA ALA A 35 -7.95 0.94 -0.56
C ALA A 35 -8.36 2.36 -0.99
N ARG A 36 -8.72 2.55 -2.28
CA ARG A 36 -9.27 3.80 -2.80
C ARG A 36 -10.47 4.28 -1.99
N GLN A 37 -11.46 3.39 -1.79
CA GLN A 37 -12.70 3.74 -1.06
C GLN A 37 -12.40 4.10 0.40
N THR A 38 -11.55 3.33 1.07
CA THR A 38 -11.17 3.58 2.47
C THR A 38 -10.42 4.90 2.60
N LEU A 39 -9.43 5.18 1.73
CA LEU A 39 -8.68 6.43 1.77
C LEU A 39 -9.55 7.65 1.46
N LEU A 40 -10.46 7.58 0.49
CA LEU A 40 -11.40 8.67 0.20
C LEU A 40 -12.33 8.98 1.38
N LYS A 41 -12.80 7.94 2.06
CA LYS A 41 -13.76 8.06 3.16
C LYS A 41 -13.12 8.51 4.48
N GLU A 42 -11.90 8.04 4.75
CA GLU A 42 -11.32 8.11 6.10
C GLU A 42 -10.06 8.99 6.19
N THR A 43 -9.67 9.63 5.09
CA THR A 43 -8.51 10.54 5.03
C THR A 43 -8.75 11.70 4.10
N ASP A 44 -7.87 12.71 4.14
CA ASP A 44 -7.84 13.84 3.19
C ASP A 44 -6.84 13.62 2.04
N ALA A 45 -6.33 12.40 1.84
CA ALA A 45 -5.36 12.08 0.82
C ALA A 45 -5.84 12.43 -0.60
N GLN A 46 -4.93 12.95 -1.42
CA GLN A 46 -5.14 13.10 -2.86
C GLN A 46 -4.70 11.81 -3.55
N LEU A 47 -5.55 11.25 -4.38
CA LEU A 47 -5.30 9.94 -4.98
C LEU A 47 -4.95 10.08 -6.47
N THR A 48 -3.88 9.43 -6.89
CA THR A 48 -3.60 9.14 -8.30
C THR A 48 -3.92 7.68 -8.56
N LEU A 49 -4.74 7.39 -9.55
CA LEU A 49 -5.25 6.05 -9.85
C LEU A 49 -4.66 5.56 -11.17
N LEU A 50 -3.69 4.66 -11.14
CA LEU A 50 -3.12 4.04 -12.34
C LEU A 50 -3.82 2.73 -12.63
N ALA A 51 -4.41 2.63 -13.83
CA ALA A 51 -5.07 1.42 -14.30
C ALA A 51 -5.06 1.31 -15.83
N ARG A 52 -4.93 0.08 -16.36
CA ARG A 52 -5.05 -0.20 -17.79
C ARG A 52 -6.45 0.09 -18.35
N HIS A 53 -7.47 -0.16 -17.56
CA HIS A 53 -8.88 0.07 -17.89
C HIS A 53 -9.43 1.28 -17.13
N ALA A 54 -8.77 2.42 -17.29
CA ALA A 54 -9.11 3.66 -16.60
C ALA A 54 -10.53 4.19 -16.89
N ASN A 55 -11.12 3.81 -18.02
CA ASN A 55 -12.51 4.11 -18.37
C ASN A 55 -13.56 3.53 -17.40
N ARG A 56 -13.17 2.59 -16.55
CA ARG A 56 -14.02 2.06 -15.46
C ARG A 56 -13.98 2.90 -14.19
N LEU A 57 -13.11 3.91 -14.14
CA LEU A 57 -12.95 4.78 -12.98
C LEU A 57 -13.65 6.10 -13.21
N GLN A 58 -14.53 6.46 -12.28
CA GLN A 58 -15.07 7.80 -12.17
C GLN A 58 -14.31 8.50 -11.05
N ALA A 59 -13.52 9.51 -11.40
CA ALA A 59 -12.75 10.27 -10.43
C ALA A 59 -13.65 11.16 -9.57
N THR A 60 -13.38 11.21 -8.29
CA THR A 60 -13.97 12.19 -7.35
C THR A 60 -13.30 13.54 -7.60
N PRO A 61 -14.06 14.57 -8.08
CA PRO A 61 -13.48 15.88 -8.37
C PRO A 61 -12.75 16.48 -7.17
N GLY A 62 -11.55 17.03 -7.41
CA GLY A 62 -10.73 17.66 -6.38
C GLY A 62 -10.03 16.68 -5.43
N ARG A 63 -10.27 15.36 -5.56
CA ARG A 63 -9.66 14.32 -4.71
C ARG A 63 -8.89 13.27 -5.51
N GLU A 64 -9.18 13.11 -6.81
CA GLU A 64 -8.61 12.04 -7.59
C GLU A 64 -8.16 12.48 -8.99
N ARG A 65 -7.02 11.95 -9.42
CA ARG A 65 -6.51 11.99 -10.78
C ARG A 65 -6.43 10.57 -11.33
N VAL A 66 -6.97 10.34 -12.53
CA VAL A 66 -6.91 9.04 -13.20
C VAL A 66 -5.82 9.06 -14.27
N VAL A 67 -4.95 8.05 -14.26
CA VAL A 67 -3.90 7.81 -15.23
C VAL A 67 -4.19 6.49 -15.95
N ALA A 68 -4.39 6.55 -17.25
CA ALA A 68 -4.60 5.36 -18.08
C ALA A 68 -3.26 4.83 -18.57
N GLY A 69 -2.92 3.59 -18.21
CA GLY A 69 -1.69 2.97 -18.70
C GLY A 69 -1.25 1.73 -17.95
N SER A 70 -0.09 1.22 -18.31
CA SER A 70 0.53 0.04 -17.74
C SER A 70 1.75 0.41 -16.90
N VAL A 71 2.06 -0.38 -15.89
CA VAL A 71 3.32 -0.29 -15.14
C VAL A 71 4.56 -0.62 -16.00
N THR A 72 4.36 -1.23 -17.17
CA THR A 72 5.43 -1.51 -18.12
C THR A 72 5.68 -0.36 -19.11
N ASP A 73 4.85 0.67 -19.08
CA ASP A 73 5.07 1.92 -19.79
C ASP A 73 5.82 2.90 -18.88
N SER A 74 7.10 3.05 -19.10
CA SER A 74 7.99 3.84 -18.24
C SER A 74 7.56 5.31 -18.17
N ALA A 75 7.13 5.93 -19.28
CA ALA A 75 6.73 7.33 -19.29
C ALA A 75 5.45 7.55 -18.47
N THR A 76 4.44 6.69 -18.66
CA THR A 76 3.19 6.72 -17.91
C THR A 76 3.43 6.46 -16.42
N LEU A 77 4.32 5.51 -16.08
CA LEU A 77 4.63 5.18 -14.69
C LEU A 77 5.38 6.33 -14.01
N ASP A 78 6.34 6.95 -14.68
CA ASP A 78 7.07 8.10 -14.19
C ASP A 78 6.14 9.30 -13.92
N ASP A 79 5.22 9.61 -14.85
CA ASP A 79 4.19 10.65 -14.66
C ASP A 79 3.27 10.34 -13.47
N ALA A 80 2.87 9.09 -13.30
CA ALA A 80 2.00 8.70 -12.20
C ALA A 80 2.69 8.80 -10.84
N ILE A 81 3.99 8.48 -10.75
CA ILE A 81 4.78 8.48 -9.51
C ILE A 81 5.27 9.88 -9.14
N ALA A 82 5.48 10.76 -10.11
CA ALA A 82 6.00 12.10 -9.83
C ALA A 82 5.15 12.85 -8.79
N GLY A 83 5.80 13.36 -7.73
CA GLY A 83 5.14 14.14 -6.68
C GLY A 83 4.26 13.34 -5.71
N GLN A 84 4.37 12.01 -5.71
CA GLN A 84 3.66 11.20 -4.72
C GLN A 84 4.47 11.07 -3.42
N ASP A 85 3.76 10.99 -2.30
CA ASP A 85 4.33 10.71 -0.98
C ASP A 85 4.33 9.21 -0.67
N PHE A 86 3.36 8.49 -1.25
CA PHE A 86 3.11 7.07 -1.00
C PHE A 86 2.66 6.35 -2.27
N VAL A 87 3.20 5.16 -2.52
CA VAL A 87 2.78 4.28 -3.62
C VAL A 87 2.22 2.98 -3.05
N PHE A 88 0.99 2.64 -3.42
CA PHE A 88 0.37 1.35 -3.15
C PHE A 88 0.26 0.55 -4.43
N ALA A 89 0.88 -0.63 -4.49
CA ALA A 89 0.86 -1.51 -5.65
C ALA A 89 0.13 -2.82 -5.34
N ALA A 90 -1.02 -3.03 -6.02
CA ALA A 90 -1.85 -4.23 -5.91
C ALA A 90 -2.08 -4.81 -7.31
N LEU A 91 -1.20 -5.69 -7.74
CA LEU A 91 -1.10 -6.19 -9.10
C LEU A 91 -1.18 -7.72 -9.16
N SER A 92 -1.48 -8.23 -10.36
CA SER A 92 -1.38 -9.63 -10.73
C SER A 92 -0.77 -9.76 -12.13
N GLY A 93 -0.10 -10.88 -12.39
CA GLY A 93 0.60 -11.15 -13.64
C GLY A 93 2.10 -11.28 -13.45
N ASP A 94 2.91 -10.63 -14.25
CA ASP A 94 4.38 -10.68 -14.18
C ASP A 94 4.90 -9.78 -13.05
N LEU A 95 4.69 -10.25 -11.81
CA LEU A 95 5.02 -9.47 -10.61
C LEU A 95 6.51 -9.10 -10.51
N PRO A 96 7.49 -9.96 -10.86
CA PRO A 96 8.90 -9.57 -10.82
C PRO A 96 9.20 -8.37 -11.72
N THR A 97 8.73 -8.41 -12.97
CA THR A 97 8.90 -7.28 -13.92
C THR A 97 8.21 -6.02 -13.41
N TYR A 98 7.00 -6.14 -12.86
CA TYR A 98 6.26 -4.99 -12.35
C TYR A 98 6.92 -4.38 -11.10
N ALA A 99 7.38 -5.21 -10.17
CA ALA A 99 8.09 -4.73 -8.98
C ALA A 99 9.36 -3.95 -9.36
N GLN A 100 10.16 -4.50 -10.29
CA GLN A 100 11.38 -3.82 -10.76
C GLN A 100 11.05 -2.48 -11.42
N ALA A 101 10.06 -2.44 -12.31
CA ALA A 101 9.65 -1.21 -12.99
C ALA A 101 9.20 -0.12 -11.99
N ILE A 102 8.41 -0.49 -10.98
CA ILE A 102 7.95 0.42 -9.92
C ILE A 102 9.12 0.93 -9.10
N VAL A 103 10.02 0.05 -8.65
CA VAL A 103 11.20 0.42 -7.86
C VAL A 103 12.08 1.40 -8.63
N ASP A 104 12.35 1.13 -9.92
CA ASP A 104 13.19 1.97 -10.76
C ASP A 104 12.56 3.35 -11.01
N ALA A 105 11.25 3.39 -11.27
CA ALA A 105 10.52 4.64 -11.45
C ALA A 105 10.47 5.47 -10.16
N MET A 106 10.23 4.84 -9.00
CA MET A 106 10.26 5.51 -7.70
C MET A 106 11.65 6.11 -7.40
N LYS A 107 12.73 5.39 -7.71
CA LYS A 107 14.10 5.90 -7.56
C LYS A 107 14.34 7.10 -8.48
N ARG A 108 13.93 7.04 -9.74
CA ARG A 108 14.06 8.17 -10.67
C ARG A 108 13.31 9.41 -10.21
N GLN A 109 12.11 9.22 -9.66
CA GLN A 109 11.25 10.31 -9.19
C GLN A 109 11.52 10.75 -7.74
N GLY A 110 12.45 10.09 -7.03
CA GLY A 110 12.80 10.41 -5.64
C GLY A 110 11.72 10.06 -4.61
N VAL A 111 10.72 9.24 -4.99
CA VAL A 111 9.65 8.77 -4.11
C VAL A 111 10.13 7.53 -3.35
N LYS A 112 9.91 7.48 -2.03
CA LYS A 112 10.53 6.44 -1.18
C LYS A 112 9.54 5.45 -0.58
N ARG A 113 8.33 5.86 -0.26
CA ARG A 113 7.38 5.04 0.51
C ARG A 113 6.55 4.14 -0.41
N LEU A 114 6.75 2.81 -0.29
CA LEU A 114 6.07 1.78 -1.10
C LEU A 114 5.36 0.76 -0.22
N ALA A 115 4.09 0.49 -0.48
CA ALA A 115 3.39 -0.70 -0.02
C ALA A 115 3.10 -1.62 -1.21
N PHE A 116 3.61 -2.84 -1.17
CA PHE A 116 3.53 -3.80 -2.27
C PHE A 116 2.79 -5.06 -1.82
N ILE A 117 1.72 -5.43 -2.53
CA ILE A 117 0.97 -6.65 -2.25
C ILE A 117 1.73 -7.86 -2.82
N SER A 118 2.02 -8.80 -1.93
CA SER A 118 2.54 -10.12 -2.24
C SER A 118 1.54 -11.20 -1.80
N SER A 119 1.97 -12.25 -1.14
CA SER A 119 1.12 -13.37 -0.69
C SER A 119 1.67 -13.99 0.60
N MET A 120 0.81 -14.58 1.40
CA MET A 120 1.23 -15.50 2.45
C MET A 120 2.02 -16.66 1.85
N GLY A 121 2.91 -17.27 2.63
CA GLY A 121 3.68 -18.48 2.22
C GLY A 121 4.94 -18.20 1.39
N ILE A 122 5.25 -16.94 1.05
CA ILE A 122 6.41 -16.61 0.20
C ILE A 122 7.78 -16.83 0.88
N TYR A 123 7.80 -17.08 2.17
CA TYR A 123 9.03 -17.40 2.93
C TYR A 123 9.00 -18.81 3.51
N GLY A 124 8.03 -19.66 3.12
CA GLY A 124 7.81 -20.97 3.72
C GLY A 124 7.27 -20.92 5.16
N GLU A 125 6.67 -19.78 5.54
CA GLU A 125 6.23 -19.48 6.90
C GLU A 125 4.84 -20.03 7.26
N LEU A 126 4.20 -20.78 6.34
CA LEU A 126 2.91 -21.38 6.63
C LEU A 126 3.09 -22.54 7.62
N PRO A 127 2.35 -22.56 8.74
CA PRO A 127 2.36 -23.71 9.63
C PRO A 127 1.66 -24.93 8.99
N ALA A 128 2.00 -26.13 9.45
CA ALA A 128 1.44 -27.39 8.91
C ALA A 128 -0.10 -27.41 8.88
N ARG A 129 -0.78 -26.81 9.89
CA ARG A 129 -2.25 -26.69 9.92
C ARG A 129 -2.84 -25.87 8.75
N LEU A 130 -2.02 -25.03 8.10
CA LEU A 130 -2.37 -24.28 6.90
C LEU A 130 -1.76 -24.88 5.62
N GLY A 131 -1.31 -26.14 5.67
CA GLY A 131 -0.73 -26.84 4.53
C GLY A 131 0.75 -26.49 4.26
N GLY A 132 1.42 -25.85 5.19
CA GLY A 132 2.85 -25.53 5.06
C GLY A 132 3.74 -26.74 5.35
N ASP A 133 4.83 -26.85 4.60
CA ASP A 133 5.89 -27.86 4.75
C ASP A 133 7.27 -27.22 4.97
N GLY A 134 7.30 -25.92 5.24
CA GLY A 134 8.52 -25.13 5.40
C GLY A 134 9.14 -24.70 4.07
N THR A 135 8.52 -24.98 2.92
CA THR A 135 9.01 -24.59 1.60
C THR A 135 8.13 -23.51 0.94
N VAL A 136 8.66 -22.87 -0.08
CA VAL A 136 7.91 -21.93 -0.91
C VAL A 136 7.29 -22.70 -2.07
N ALA A 137 5.96 -22.77 -2.11
CA ALA A 137 5.26 -23.44 -3.21
C ALA A 137 5.64 -22.83 -4.58
N PRO A 138 5.79 -23.64 -5.64
CA PRO A 138 6.22 -23.14 -6.96
C PRO A 138 5.38 -21.98 -7.51
N VAL A 139 4.07 -21.98 -7.26
CA VAL A 139 3.14 -20.91 -7.66
C VAL A 139 3.44 -19.56 -6.98
N LEU A 140 4.10 -19.58 -5.83
CA LEU A 140 4.46 -18.36 -5.07
C LEU A 140 5.84 -17.79 -5.43
N ARG A 141 6.63 -18.49 -6.26
CA ARG A 141 7.96 -18.01 -6.66
C ARG A 141 7.96 -16.62 -7.29
N PRO A 142 7.03 -16.26 -8.21
CA PRO A 142 6.98 -14.90 -8.74
C PRO A 142 6.66 -13.85 -7.67
N TYR A 143 5.81 -14.17 -6.70
CA TYR A 143 5.50 -13.31 -5.56
C TYR A 143 6.72 -13.11 -4.66
N ARG A 144 7.48 -14.19 -4.43
CA ARG A 144 8.73 -14.12 -3.67
C ARG A 144 9.77 -13.26 -4.38
N GLN A 145 10.01 -13.47 -5.66
CA GLN A 145 10.97 -12.70 -6.45
C GLN A 145 10.63 -11.20 -6.47
N ALA A 146 9.34 -10.86 -6.63
CA ALA A 146 8.90 -9.48 -6.56
C ALA A 146 9.12 -8.87 -5.17
N ALA A 147 8.85 -9.63 -4.10
CA ALA A 147 9.10 -9.20 -2.73
C ALA A 147 10.61 -8.98 -2.49
N ASP A 148 11.48 -9.87 -2.99
CA ASP A 148 12.93 -9.71 -2.89
C ASP A 148 13.40 -8.42 -3.57
N SER A 149 12.94 -8.13 -4.80
CA SER A 149 13.27 -6.87 -5.50
C SER A 149 12.84 -5.62 -4.71
N VAL A 150 11.67 -5.68 -4.04
CA VAL A 150 11.19 -4.59 -3.19
C VAL A 150 12.03 -4.46 -1.92
N GLU A 151 12.35 -5.55 -1.25
CA GLU A 151 13.15 -5.58 -0.01
C GLU A 151 14.59 -5.10 -0.24
N GLU A 152 15.19 -5.44 -1.38
CA GLU A 152 16.54 -5.05 -1.78
C GLU A 152 16.61 -3.64 -2.40
N SER A 153 15.47 -3.01 -2.64
CA SER A 153 15.39 -1.73 -3.36
C SER A 153 16.05 -0.55 -2.66
N GLY A 154 16.18 -0.60 -1.32
CA GLY A 154 16.59 0.54 -0.50
C GLY A 154 15.47 1.55 -0.23
N LEU A 155 14.24 1.32 -0.75
CA LEU A 155 13.07 2.14 -0.47
C LEU A 155 12.58 1.95 0.98
N ASP A 156 11.72 2.84 1.43
CA ASP A 156 10.95 2.70 2.67
C ASP A 156 9.73 1.81 2.39
N TYR A 157 9.98 0.53 2.14
CA TYR A 157 8.97 -0.41 1.69
C TYR A 157 8.14 -1.00 2.84
N THR A 158 6.95 -1.51 2.49
CA THR A 158 6.21 -2.54 3.20
C THR A 158 5.77 -3.60 2.20
N VAL A 159 6.21 -4.84 2.37
CA VAL A 159 5.63 -5.99 1.66
C VAL A 159 4.43 -6.48 2.47
N ILE A 160 3.23 -6.45 1.88
CA ILE A 160 2.02 -6.96 2.51
C ILE A 160 1.77 -8.38 2.01
N ARG A 161 1.65 -9.34 2.93
CA ARG A 161 1.43 -10.77 2.65
C ARG A 161 0.04 -11.19 3.14
N PRO A 162 -1.03 -10.94 2.38
CA PRO A 162 -2.36 -11.29 2.82
C PRO A 162 -2.61 -12.81 2.76
N GLY A 163 -3.46 -13.30 3.65
CA GLY A 163 -4.17 -14.55 3.52
C GLY A 163 -5.17 -14.53 2.35
N TRP A 164 -5.99 -15.56 2.22
CA TRP A 164 -7.03 -15.63 1.20
C TRP A 164 -8.07 -14.53 1.39
N PHE A 165 -8.45 -13.88 0.29
CA PHE A 165 -9.36 -12.75 0.34
C PHE A 165 -10.78 -13.20 0.66
N THR A 166 -11.34 -12.63 1.71
CA THR A 166 -12.71 -12.87 2.14
C THR A 166 -13.48 -11.54 2.25
N GLY A 167 -14.79 -11.65 2.41
CA GLY A 167 -15.62 -10.54 2.87
C GLY A 167 -15.51 -10.36 4.39
N GLY A 168 -16.25 -9.41 4.93
CA GLY A 168 -16.38 -9.19 6.37
C GLY A 168 -15.78 -7.87 6.86
N PRO A 169 -15.93 -7.60 8.17
CA PRO A 169 -15.46 -6.36 8.79
C PRO A 169 -13.94 -6.32 8.91
N VAL A 170 -13.42 -5.16 9.31
CA VAL A 170 -12.03 -5.01 9.72
C VAL A 170 -11.79 -5.82 10.99
N ASN A 171 -11.01 -6.90 10.86
CA ASN A 171 -10.58 -7.75 11.96
C ASN A 171 -9.32 -8.49 11.52
N TYR A 172 -8.15 -8.10 12.03
CA TYR A 172 -6.90 -8.71 11.61
C TYR A 172 -5.82 -8.68 12.68
N GLU A 173 -4.90 -9.60 12.55
CA GLU A 173 -3.60 -9.59 13.20
C GLU A 173 -2.49 -9.49 12.16
N LEU A 174 -1.32 -9.02 12.60
CA LEU A 174 -0.14 -8.88 11.75
C LEU A 174 0.95 -9.86 12.20
N THR A 175 1.61 -10.46 11.21
CA THR A 175 2.74 -11.35 11.43
C THR A 175 3.97 -10.80 10.72
N VAL A 176 5.06 -10.55 11.46
CA VAL A 176 6.33 -10.10 10.89
C VAL A 176 7.06 -11.25 10.19
N LYS A 177 7.97 -10.91 9.27
CA LYS A 177 8.85 -11.87 8.59
C LYS A 177 9.59 -12.76 9.58
N GLY A 178 9.67 -14.06 9.30
CA GLY A 178 10.33 -15.06 10.15
C GLY A 178 9.49 -15.61 11.30
N LYS A 179 8.23 -15.18 11.41
CA LYS A 179 7.26 -15.78 12.34
C LYS A 179 6.24 -16.63 11.57
N PRO A 180 5.71 -17.70 12.18
CA PRO A 180 4.65 -18.52 11.59
C PRO A 180 3.42 -17.67 11.28
N PHE A 181 2.79 -17.90 10.12
CA PHE A 181 1.59 -17.18 9.71
C PHE A 181 0.41 -17.52 10.62
N GLY A 182 -0.37 -16.49 11.04
CA GLY A 182 -1.38 -16.65 12.09
C GLY A 182 -2.65 -17.35 11.66
N GLY A 183 -3.16 -17.11 10.44
CA GLY A 183 -4.43 -17.62 9.93
C GLY A 183 -4.45 -17.74 8.42
N HIS A 184 -5.57 -18.24 7.87
CA HIS A 184 -5.72 -18.50 6.45
C HIS A 184 -6.35 -17.32 5.69
N ASP A 185 -7.35 -16.69 6.27
CA ASP A 185 -8.19 -15.69 5.59
C ASP A 185 -7.82 -14.26 5.95
N ALA A 186 -8.04 -13.34 5.02
CA ALA A 186 -7.94 -11.91 5.28
C ALA A 186 -9.10 -11.18 4.59
N SER A 187 -9.90 -10.42 5.35
CA SER A 187 -10.96 -9.63 4.73
C SER A 187 -10.34 -8.50 3.89
N VAL A 188 -10.96 -8.22 2.75
CA VAL A 188 -10.56 -7.10 1.88
C VAL A 188 -10.60 -5.78 2.64
N ALA A 189 -11.56 -5.62 3.57
CA ALA A 189 -11.66 -4.45 4.44
C ALA A 189 -10.46 -4.33 5.39
N SER A 190 -9.97 -5.44 5.96
CA SER A 190 -8.77 -5.47 6.80
C SER A 190 -7.52 -5.05 6.04
N ILE A 191 -7.37 -5.51 4.79
CA ILE A 191 -6.22 -5.13 3.95
C ILE A 191 -6.29 -3.64 3.61
N ALA A 192 -7.48 -3.11 3.30
CA ALA A 192 -7.67 -1.69 3.01
C ALA A 192 -7.40 -0.80 4.24
N ASP A 193 -7.80 -1.25 5.44
CA ASP A 193 -7.47 -0.57 6.70
C ASP A 193 -5.96 -0.56 6.97
N LEU A 194 -5.28 -1.69 6.76
CA LEU A 194 -3.82 -1.74 6.86
C LEU A 194 -3.15 -0.74 5.92
N VAL A 195 -3.60 -0.65 4.65
CA VAL A 195 -3.08 0.33 3.69
C VAL A 195 -3.30 1.75 4.19
N LYS A 196 -4.48 2.08 4.72
CA LYS A 196 -4.76 3.38 5.34
C LYS A 196 -3.78 3.67 6.48
N ARG A 197 -3.56 2.72 7.39
CA ARG A 197 -2.61 2.90 8.50
C ARG A 197 -1.19 3.16 8.02
N LEU A 198 -0.74 2.47 6.96
CA LEU A 198 0.57 2.71 6.34
C LEU A 198 0.71 4.10 5.73
N VAL A 199 -0.41 4.72 5.33
CA VAL A 199 -0.46 6.10 4.80
C VAL A 199 -0.44 7.13 5.92
N VAL A 200 -1.24 6.91 7.01
CA VAL A 200 -1.49 7.95 8.02
C VAL A 200 -0.63 7.82 9.28
N GLU A 201 0.00 6.67 9.53
CA GLU A 201 0.85 6.43 10.71
C GLU A 201 2.33 6.55 10.31
N PRO A 202 3.03 7.65 10.62
CA PRO A 202 4.43 7.82 10.23
C PRO A 202 5.34 6.72 10.78
N GLY A 203 6.15 6.13 9.90
CA GLY A 203 7.10 5.08 10.27
C GLY A 203 6.51 3.68 10.46
N PHE A 204 5.19 3.52 10.49
CA PHE A 204 4.56 2.21 10.63
C PHE A 204 4.89 1.30 9.43
N GLY A 205 5.37 0.09 9.69
CA GLY A 205 5.67 -0.93 8.71
C GLY A 205 6.83 -0.61 7.74
N VAL A 206 7.63 0.43 8.01
CA VAL A 206 8.78 0.79 7.17
C VAL A 206 9.86 -0.28 7.24
N LYS A 207 10.29 -0.76 6.06
CA LYS A 207 11.25 -1.86 5.85
C LYS A 207 10.80 -3.17 6.49
N GLU A 208 9.49 -3.39 6.51
CA GLU A 208 8.89 -4.61 7.03
C GLU A 208 8.16 -5.43 5.96
N SER A 209 8.08 -6.74 6.21
CA SER A 209 7.21 -7.65 5.48
C SER A 209 6.15 -8.17 6.44
N LEU A 210 4.91 -7.70 6.26
CA LEU A 210 3.78 -7.93 7.16
C LEU A 210 2.82 -8.95 6.57
N GLY A 211 2.66 -10.08 7.26
CA GLY A 211 1.52 -10.98 7.04
C GLY A 211 0.26 -10.36 7.64
N ILE A 212 -0.87 -10.52 6.98
CA ILE A 212 -2.18 -10.08 7.48
C ILE A 212 -3.20 -11.20 7.31
N ASN A 213 -3.86 -11.56 8.41
CA ASN A 213 -4.90 -12.56 8.45
C ASN A 213 -5.95 -12.24 9.51
N THR A 214 -7.14 -12.83 9.38
CA THR A 214 -8.17 -12.83 10.41
C THR A 214 -7.72 -13.78 11.54
N PRO A 215 -7.76 -13.36 12.82
CA PRO A 215 -7.38 -14.21 13.93
C PRO A 215 -8.17 -15.51 13.97
N GLY A 216 -7.49 -16.64 14.10
CA GLY A 216 -8.13 -17.95 14.26
C GLY A 216 -8.78 -18.53 12.99
N SER A 217 -8.57 -17.93 11.81
CA SER A 217 -9.06 -18.46 10.54
C SER A 217 -8.28 -19.66 10.01
#